data_097175f344450ed664f64cfad1c498e8
#
_entry.id   097175f344450ed664f64cfad1c498e8
#
_cell.length_a   1.000
_cell.length_b   1.000
_cell.length_c   1.000
_cell.angle_alpha   90.00
_cell.angle_beta   90.00
_cell.angle_gamma   90.00
#
_symmetry.space_group_name_H-M   'P 1'
#
loop_
_entity.id
_entity.type
_entity.pdbx_description
1 polymer ?
#
loop_
_entity_poly.entity_id
_entity_poly.type
_entity_poly.pdbx_seq_one_letter_code
_entity_poly.pdbx_strand_id
1 'polypeptide(L)'
;ADEEVEIVQRRVESLGRALQLPAEKPPLEEIRRVVTIFRELRSGVTADGKMKIKTPSSTLSTAEAISVINQGLSLAAHFGDGRMRASDVASGLVGAVVKDPVQDRVAWLEYLATVMKERSGWKDLYRSCREVTQ
;
A
#
# COMPACT_ATOMS: atom_id res chain seq x y z
N ALA A 1 -5.92 13.30 5.73
CA ALA A 1 -4.83 12.33 5.62
C ALA A 1 -4.54 11.65 6.95
N ASP A 2 -4.28 12.42 7.99
CA ASP A 2 -3.91 11.84 9.29
C ASP A 2 -5.08 11.10 9.94
N GLU A 3 -6.32 11.55 9.71
CA GLU A 3 -7.51 10.87 10.22
C GLU A 3 -7.66 9.49 9.60
N GLU A 4 -7.45 9.37 8.30
CA GLU A 4 -7.54 8.09 7.60
C GLU A 4 -6.45 7.13 8.07
N VAL A 5 -5.22 7.62 8.25
CA VAL A 5 -4.12 6.81 8.78
C VAL A 5 -4.46 6.28 10.16
N GLU A 6 -5.04 7.10 11.01
CA GLU A 6 -5.43 6.70 12.37
C GLU A 6 -6.52 5.62 12.34
N ILE A 7 -7.52 5.78 11.46
CA ILE A 7 -8.58 4.78 11.29
C ILE A 7 -8.00 3.45 10.86
N VAL A 8 -7.14 3.45 9.85
CA VAL A 8 -6.50 2.23 9.36
C VAL A 8 -5.67 1.58 10.47
N GLN A 9 -4.89 2.36 11.18
CA GLN A 9 -4.06 1.86 12.27
C GLN A 9 -4.89 1.17 13.35
N ARG A 10 -5.97 1.80 13.80
CA ARG A 10 -6.86 1.22 14.83
C ARG A 10 -7.50 -0.07 14.36
N ARG A 11 -7.96 -0.11 13.12
CA ARG A 11 -8.60 -1.31 12.55
C ARG A 11 -7.61 -2.45 12.42
N VAL A 12 -6.41 -2.16 11.95
CA VAL A 12 -5.35 -3.18 11.81
C VAL A 12 -4.99 -3.76 13.18
N GLU A 13 -4.81 -2.91 14.18
CA GLU A 13 -4.49 -3.36 15.54
C GLU A 13 -5.62 -4.22 16.12
N SER A 14 -6.87 -3.81 15.92
CA SER A 14 -8.04 -4.55 16.39
C SER A 14 -8.13 -5.93 15.75
N LEU A 15 -7.97 -6.02 14.43
CA LEU A 15 -7.98 -7.29 13.70
C LEU A 15 -6.81 -8.18 14.10
N GLY A 16 -5.63 -7.60 14.28
CA GLY A 16 -4.45 -8.35 14.72
C GLY A 16 -4.68 -9.02 16.06
N ARG A 17 -5.28 -8.30 17.01
CA ARG A 17 -5.64 -8.87 18.31
C ARG A 17 -6.68 -9.96 18.20
N ALA A 18 -7.72 -9.73 17.39
CA ALA A 18 -8.80 -10.69 17.20
C ALA A 18 -8.31 -12.00 16.55
N LEU A 19 -7.37 -11.88 15.62
CA LEU A 19 -6.80 -13.02 14.91
C LEU A 19 -5.56 -13.61 15.61
N GLN A 20 -5.17 -13.00 16.72
CA GLN A 20 -3.98 -13.44 17.49
C GLN A 20 -2.72 -13.53 16.61
N LEU A 21 -2.55 -12.57 15.72
CA LEU A 21 -1.36 -12.52 14.86
C LEU A 21 -0.10 -12.27 15.72
N PRO A 22 0.95 -13.07 15.55
CA PRO A 22 2.16 -12.93 16.34
C PRO A 22 3.09 -11.82 15.86
N ALA A 23 2.63 -10.98 14.96
CA ALA A 23 3.42 -9.90 14.38
C ALA A 23 3.46 -8.69 15.31
N GLU A 24 4.55 -7.93 15.23
CA GLU A 24 4.65 -6.64 15.88
C GLU A 24 3.64 -5.67 15.24
N LYS A 25 3.37 -4.55 15.92
CA LYS A 25 2.55 -3.48 15.34
C LYS A 25 3.16 -3.03 14.01
N PRO A 26 2.33 -2.76 12.98
CA PRO A 26 2.87 -2.28 11.71
C PRO A 26 3.54 -0.92 11.91
N PRO A 27 4.68 -0.66 11.26
CA PRO A 27 5.28 0.66 11.30
C PRO A 27 4.31 1.71 10.78
N LEU A 28 4.17 2.80 11.51
CA LEU A 28 3.28 3.91 11.11
C LEU A 28 3.62 4.41 9.70
N GLU A 29 4.89 4.41 9.36
CA GLU A 29 5.37 4.82 8.05
C GLU A 29 4.77 3.97 6.92
N GLU A 30 4.69 2.65 7.11
CA GLU A 30 4.10 1.77 6.10
C GLU A 30 2.60 2.02 5.93
N ILE A 31 1.89 2.28 7.03
CA ILE A 31 0.48 2.65 6.96
C ILE A 31 0.31 3.95 6.18
N ARG A 32 1.14 4.95 6.46
CA ARG A 32 1.10 6.23 5.74
C ARG A 32 1.35 6.06 4.25
N ARG A 33 2.31 5.22 3.87
CA ARG A 33 2.62 4.94 2.47
C ARG A 33 1.42 4.33 1.75
N VAL A 34 0.79 3.32 2.32
CA VAL A 34 -0.37 2.65 1.72
C VAL A 34 -1.53 3.64 1.58
N VAL A 35 -1.84 4.38 2.63
CA VAL A 35 -2.92 5.37 2.61
C VAL A 35 -2.65 6.45 1.56
N THR A 36 -1.41 6.93 1.48
CA THR A 36 -1.03 7.95 0.50
C THR A 36 -1.20 7.44 -0.93
N ILE A 37 -0.73 6.23 -1.22
CA ILE A 37 -0.88 5.62 -2.54
C ILE A 37 -2.34 5.51 -2.93
N PHE A 38 -3.18 5.00 -2.04
CA PHE A 38 -4.60 4.83 -2.31
C PHE A 38 -5.29 6.17 -2.55
N ARG A 39 -4.95 7.18 -1.77
CA ARG A 39 -5.54 8.52 -1.95
C ARG A 39 -5.12 9.16 -3.26
N GLU A 40 -3.85 9.08 -3.62
CA GLU A 40 -3.35 9.64 -4.86
C GLU A 40 -3.97 8.95 -6.07
N LEU A 41 -4.00 7.64 -6.08
CA LEU A 41 -4.61 6.89 -7.19
C LEU A 41 -6.12 7.09 -7.27
N ARG A 42 -6.79 7.26 -6.14
CA ARG A 42 -8.23 7.50 -6.10
C ARG A 42 -8.58 8.89 -6.61
N SER A 43 -7.80 9.90 -6.21
CA SER A 43 -8.06 11.29 -6.59
C SER A 43 -7.51 11.64 -7.98
N GLY A 44 -6.53 10.89 -8.49
CA GLY A 44 -5.87 11.18 -9.75
C GLY A 44 -4.88 12.33 -9.69
N VAL A 45 -4.46 12.73 -8.49
CA VAL A 45 -3.52 13.83 -8.27
C VAL A 45 -2.59 13.47 -7.13
N THR A 46 -1.31 13.83 -7.24
CA THR A 46 -0.38 13.64 -6.14
C THR A 46 -0.76 14.50 -4.93
N ALA A 47 -0.32 14.09 -3.73
CA ALA A 47 -0.70 14.75 -2.48
C ALA A 47 -0.31 16.24 -2.45
N ASP A 48 0.77 16.63 -3.14
CA ASP A 48 1.19 18.01 -3.26
C ASP A 48 0.42 18.79 -4.36
N GLY A 49 -0.46 18.14 -5.09
CA GLY A 49 -1.26 18.76 -6.14
C GLY A 49 -0.51 19.07 -7.43
N LYS A 50 0.76 18.71 -7.54
CA LYS A 50 1.60 19.13 -8.67
C LYS A 50 1.49 18.26 -9.90
N MET A 51 1.10 16.99 -9.76
CA MET A 51 1.08 16.04 -10.86
C MET A 51 -0.27 15.33 -10.95
N LYS A 52 -0.84 15.28 -12.15
CA LYS A 52 -2.01 14.46 -12.44
C LYS A 52 -1.54 13.07 -12.81
N ILE A 53 -2.26 12.06 -12.33
CA ILE A 53 -1.93 10.66 -12.57
C ILE A 53 -3.17 9.92 -13.06
N LYS A 54 -2.95 8.80 -13.75
CA LYS A 54 -4.04 7.94 -14.18
C LYS A 54 -4.64 7.23 -12.98
N THR A 55 -5.96 7.10 -12.97
CA THR A 55 -6.66 6.34 -11.92
C THR A 55 -6.94 4.93 -12.42
N PRO A 56 -6.80 3.90 -11.56
CA PRO A 56 -7.21 2.55 -11.93
C PRO A 56 -8.74 2.43 -11.94
N SER A 57 -9.23 1.35 -12.53
CA SER A 57 -10.67 1.09 -12.61
C SER A 57 -11.29 0.70 -11.27
N SER A 58 -10.47 0.18 -10.35
CA SER A 58 -10.95 -0.31 -9.06
C SER A 58 -11.15 0.83 -8.07
N THR A 59 -12.12 0.64 -7.17
CA THR A 59 -12.31 1.53 -6.02
C THR A 59 -11.27 1.18 -4.96
N LEU A 60 -10.48 2.18 -4.55
CA LEU A 60 -9.44 2.00 -3.54
C LEU A 60 -9.96 2.54 -2.21
N SER A 61 -10.69 1.70 -1.49
CA SER A 61 -11.34 2.07 -0.24
C SER A 61 -10.40 1.94 0.96
N THR A 62 -10.80 2.56 2.07
CA THR A 62 -10.11 2.39 3.35
C THR A 62 -10.08 0.92 3.77
N ALA A 63 -11.15 0.17 3.49
CA ALA A 63 -11.21 -1.27 3.80
C ALA A 63 -10.13 -2.04 3.03
N GLU A 64 -9.87 -1.68 1.78
CA GLU A 64 -8.81 -2.31 1.00
C GLU A 64 -7.42 -1.96 1.54
N ALA A 65 -7.22 -0.73 2.00
CA ALA A 65 -5.97 -0.33 2.65
C ALA A 65 -5.71 -1.18 3.91
N ILE A 66 -6.75 -1.40 4.71
CA ILE A 66 -6.67 -2.26 5.89
C ILE A 66 -6.28 -3.68 5.50
N SER A 67 -6.90 -4.22 4.45
CA SER A 67 -6.60 -5.56 3.95
C SER A 67 -5.14 -5.71 3.50
N VAL A 68 -4.61 -4.71 2.81
CA VAL A 68 -3.21 -4.70 2.36
C VAL A 68 -2.26 -4.77 3.57
N ILE A 69 -2.51 -3.96 4.59
CA ILE A 69 -1.68 -3.93 5.80
C ILE A 69 -1.77 -5.27 6.53
N ASN A 70 -2.97 -5.81 6.70
CA ASN A 70 -3.15 -7.09 7.39
C ASN A 70 -2.48 -8.25 6.64
N GLN A 71 -2.55 -8.24 5.31
CA GLN A 71 -1.86 -9.23 4.50
C GLN A 71 -0.34 -9.13 4.70
N GLY A 72 0.20 -7.90 4.72
CA GLY A 72 1.62 -7.68 4.97
C GLY A 72 2.06 -8.18 6.35
N LEU A 73 1.25 -7.94 7.37
CA LEU A 73 1.51 -8.44 8.72
C LEU A 73 1.51 -9.97 8.76
N SER A 74 0.56 -10.60 8.07
CA SER A 74 0.50 -12.06 7.99
C SER A 74 1.73 -12.64 7.31
N LEU A 75 2.17 -12.04 6.21
CA LEU A 75 3.39 -12.48 5.52
C LEU A 75 4.61 -12.35 6.42
N ALA A 76 4.73 -11.24 7.13
CA ALA A 76 5.84 -11.01 8.06
C ALA A 76 5.83 -12.03 9.20
N ALA A 77 4.66 -12.36 9.74
CA ALA A 77 4.51 -13.29 10.85
C ALA A 77 4.82 -14.73 10.46
N HIS A 78 4.37 -15.15 9.25
CA HIS A 78 4.46 -16.56 8.84
C HIS A 78 5.72 -16.87 8.03
N PHE A 79 6.25 -15.91 7.29
CA PHE A 79 7.39 -16.13 6.38
C PHE A 79 8.60 -15.26 6.70
N GLY A 80 8.51 -14.39 7.69
CA GLY A 80 9.58 -13.48 8.09
C GLY A 80 9.81 -13.52 9.60
N ASP A 81 10.33 -12.43 10.10
CA ASP A 81 10.68 -12.26 11.52
C ASP A 81 9.59 -11.57 12.35
N GLY A 82 8.40 -11.40 11.80
CA GLY A 82 7.31 -10.72 12.46
C GLY A 82 7.29 -9.20 12.24
N ARG A 83 8.31 -8.65 11.59
CA ARG A 83 8.39 -7.22 11.31
C ARG A 83 8.00 -6.96 9.85
N MET A 84 6.92 -6.22 9.64
CA MET A 84 6.43 -5.90 8.30
C MET A 84 7.40 -4.93 7.59
N ARG A 85 7.78 -5.29 6.37
CA ARG A 85 8.65 -4.48 5.53
C ARG A 85 7.97 -4.16 4.21
N ALA A 86 8.59 -3.31 3.40
CA ALA A 86 8.07 -2.96 2.07
C ALA A 86 7.77 -4.19 1.21
N SER A 87 8.62 -5.20 1.26
CA SER A 87 8.42 -6.44 0.51
C SER A 87 7.15 -7.19 0.91
N ASP A 88 6.75 -7.10 2.18
CA ASP A 88 5.53 -7.73 2.66
C ASP A 88 4.27 -7.00 2.20
N VAL A 89 4.38 -5.70 1.98
CA VAL A 89 3.26 -4.85 1.58
C VAL A 89 3.06 -4.85 0.07
N ALA A 90 4.13 -5.00 -0.68
CA ALA A 90 4.13 -4.81 -2.14
C ALA A 90 3.13 -5.70 -2.88
N SER A 91 3.07 -7.00 -2.54
CA SER A 91 2.13 -7.93 -3.18
C SER A 91 0.68 -7.51 -2.99
N GLY A 92 0.33 -7.12 -1.77
CA GLY A 92 -1.01 -6.67 -1.46
C GLY A 92 -1.38 -5.38 -2.19
N LEU A 93 -0.43 -4.44 -2.29
CA LEU A 93 -0.64 -3.20 -3.03
C LEU A 93 -0.93 -3.48 -4.50
N VAL A 94 -0.10 -4.27 -5.14
CA VAL A 94 -0.28 -4.59 -6.56
C VAL A 94 -1.61 -5.30 -6.77
N GLY A 95 -1.95 -6.27 -5.93
CA GLY A 95 -3.22 -6.99 -6.01
C GLY A 95 -4.44 -6.12 -5.80
N ALA A 96 -4.35 -5.11 -4.94
CA ALA A 96 -5.45 -4.19 -4.70
C ALA A 96 -5.65 -3.19 -5.85
N VAL A 97 -4.57 -2.74 -6.47
CA VAL A 97 -4.62 -1.71 -7.52
C VAL A 97 -4.87 -2.30 -8.89
N VAL A 98 -4.20 -3.41 -9.23
CA VAL A 98 -4.24 -4.00 -10.56
C VAL A 98 -5.26 -5.13 -10.58
N LYS A 99 -6.53 -4.80 -10.81
CA LYS A 99 -7.62 -5.78 -10.97
C LYS A 99 -7.90 -6.09 -12.43
N ASP A 100 -7.79 -5.08 -13.28
CA ASP A 100 -7.79 -5.27 -14.74
C ASP A 100 -6.32 -5.37 -15.19
N PRO A 101 -5.89 -6.52 -15.75
CA PRO A 101 -4.46 -6.72 -16.06
C PRO A 101 -3.93 -5.85 -17.19
N VAL A 102 -4.80 -5.19 -17.93
CA VAL A 102 -4.38 -4.27 -19.01
C VAL A 102 -4.44 -2.83 -18.53
N GLN A 103 -5.65 -2.35 -18.23
CA GLN A 103 -5.90 -0.94 -17.94
C GLN A 103 -5.26 -0.51 -16.61
N ASP A 104 -5.45 -1.28 -15.54
CA ASP A 104 -4.95 -0.93 -14.22
C ASP A 104 -3.44 -1.09 -14.16
N ARG A 105 -2.89 -2.04 -14.91
CA ARG A 105 -1.44 -2.24 -14.96
C ARG A 105 -0.76 -1.01 -15.57
N VAL A 106 -1.33 -0.42 -16.61
CA VAL A 106 -0.79 0.81 -17.22
C VAL A 106 -0.76 1.94 -16.21
N ALA A 107 -1.87 2.15 -15.50
CA ALA A 107 -1.95 3.18 -14.46
C ALA A 107 -0.93 2.93 -13.33
N TRP A 108 -0.79 1.69 -12.91
CA TRP A 108 0.15 1.31 -11.85
C TRP A 108 1.60 1.52 -12.27
N LEU A 109 1.98 1.07 -13.48
CA LEU A 109 3.34 1.25 -13.98
C LEU A 109 3.70 2.72 -14.13
N GLU A 110 2.76 3.55 -14.58
CA GLU A 110 2.97 4.99 -14.66
C GLU A 110 3.19 5.58 -13.26
N TYR A 111 2.38 5.19 -12.29
CA TYR A 111 2.55 5.65 -10.92
C TYR A 111 3.92 5.27 -10.36
N LEU A 112 4.37 4.04 -10.56
CA LEU A 112 5.69 3.59 -10.15
C LEU A 112 6.80 4.46 -10.75
N ALA A 113 6.74 4.70 -12.06
CA ALA A 113 7.79 5.38 -12.78
C ALA A 113 7.84 6.88 -12.52
N THR A 114 6.68 7.52 -12.32
CA THR A 114 6.61 8.98 -12.22
C THR A 114 6.48 9.50 -10.80
N VAL A 115 5.87 8.74 -9.90
CA VAL A 115 5.64 9.19 -8.52
C VAL A 115 6.53 8.46 -7.55
N MET A 116 6.41 7.15 -7.48
CA MET A 116 7.08 6.36 -6.44
C MET A 116 8.59 6.38 -6.60
N LYS A 117 9.08 6.22 -7.83
CA LYS A 117 10.51 6.22 -8.13
C LYS A 117 11.19 7.51 -7.70
N GLU A 118 10.52 8.64 -7.92
CA GLU A 118 11.10 9.96 -7.66
C GLU A 118 10.88 10.45 -6.23
N ARG A 119 10.06 9.74 -5.46
CA ARG A 119 9.73 10.19 -4.10
C ARG A 119 10.83 9.80 -3.12
N SER A 120 11.34 10.80 -2.40
CA SER A 120 12.37 10.59 -1.39
C SER A 120 11.86 9.66 -0.28
N GLY A 121 12.70 8.70 0.12
CA GLY A 121 12.38 7.78 1.21
C GLY A 121 11.49 6.60 0.81
N TRP A 122 11.16 6.45 -0.48
CA TRP A 122 10.30 5.36 -0.97
C TRP A 122 11.03 4.36 -1.87
N LYS A 123 12.35 4.39 -1.90
CA LYS A 123 13.12 3.52 -2.80
C LYS A 123 12.95 2.03 -2.52
N ASP A 124 12.85 1.66 -1.27
CA ASP A 124 12.62 0.28 -0.85
C ASP A 124 11.27 -0.24 -1.33
N LEU A 125 10.22 0.57 -1.17
CA LEU A 125 8.89 0.23 -1.62
C LEU A 125 8.80 0.18 -3.15
N TYR A 126 9.43 1.14 -3.83
CA TYR A 126 9.50 1.15 -5.29
C TYR A 126 10.12 -0.14 -5.83
N ARG A 127 11.25 -0.54 -5.25
CA ARG A 127 11.97 -1.73 -5.68
C ARG A 127 11.12 -2.99 -5.49
N SER A 128 10.51 -3.13 -4.33
CA SER A 128 9.66 -4.27 -4.01
C SER A 128 8.43 -4.35 -4.93
N CYS A 129 7.76 -3.22 -5.15
CA CYS A 129 6.60 -3.16 -6.04
C CYS A 129 6.98 -3.47 -7.49
N ARG A 130 8.13 -3.01 -7.93
CA ARG A 130 8.62 -3.29 -9.28
C ARG A 130 8.89 -4.78 -9.48
N GLU A 131 9.49 -5.43 -8.50
CA GLU A 131 9.76 -6.88 -8.55
C GLU A 131 8.47 -7.68 -8.66
N VAL A 132 7.46 -7.34 -7.88
CA VAL A 132 6.16 -8.02 -7.88
C VAL A 132 5.41 -7.79 -9.19
N THR A 133 5.56 -6.62 -9.79
CA THR A 133 4.82 -6.25 -11.00
C THR A 133 5.37 -6.90 -12.27
N GLN A 134 6.59 -7.34 -12.28
CA GLN A 134 7.23 -7.97 -13.45
C GLN A 134 6.55 -9.27 -13.87
#